data_f5e66c7e0c25fafb19000e759f829ca2
#
_entry.id   f5e66c7e0c25fafb19000e759f829ca2
#
_cell.length_a   1.000
_cell.length_b   1.000
_cell.length_c   1.000
_cell.angle_alpha   90.00
_cell.angle_beta   90.00
_cell.angle_gamma   90.00
#
_symmetry.space_group_name_H-M   'P 1'
#
loop_
_entity.id
_entity.type
_entity.pdbx_description
1 polymer ?
#
loop_
_entity_poly.entity_id
_entity_poly.type
_entity_poly.pdbx_seq_one_letter_code
_entity_poly.pdbx_strand_id
1 'polypeptide(L)'
;LLGKQKDRPEDSDKYAEYVTLKPGIGLTEHTMIYGATGSGKTRGFVKPFILQTARRKESMVLVDPKGEIYESMSAFLQEEGYEVRMFNLLDMENSDAWNCLSEIEHDKDLVQSIAEVIIKNTSNANERQDFWEKAELNLLMALMHYVASQTVPGTNELLPIQQRSLGAIYRMLSNESFADLERRFDELPKGHPALPPYGIFKLANRQIWGNIAIGLGNRLSVFQNPLVDKIT
;
A
#
# COMPACT_ATOMS: atom_id res chain seq x y z
N LEU A 1 -11.45 -2.82 -26.01
CA LEU A 1 -12.79 -3.30 -26.40
C LEU A 1 -13.77 -3.08 -25.26
N LEU A 2 -14.67 -2.08 -25.38
CA LEU A 2 -15.59 -1.70 -24.29
C LEU A 2 -16.91 -2.48 -24.28
N GLY A 3 -17.15 -3.31 -25.28
CA GLY A 3 -18.35 -4.16 -25.37
C GLY A 3 -19.10 -4.05 -26.71
N LYS A 4 -20.18 -4.80 -26.83
CA LYS A 4 -21.12 -4.75 -27.95
C LYS A 4 -22.20 -3.74 -27.69
N GLN A 5 -22.58 -2.93 -28.69
CA GLN A 5 -23.74 -2.05 -28.63
C GLN A 5 -25.03 -2.87 -28.61
N LYS A 6 -25.90 -2.68 -27.64
CA LYS A 6 -27.03 -3.56 -27.33
C LYS A 6 -28.36 -3.23 -28.07
N ASP A 7 -28.44 -2.10 -28.79
CA ASP A 7 -29.70 -1.57 -29.34
C ASP A 7 -29.79 -1.72 -30.85
N ARG A 8 -29.45 -2.90 -31.40
CA ARG A 8 -29.69 -3.17 -32.83
C ARG A 8 -30.66 -4.33 -33.03
N PRO A 9 -31.50 -4.30 -34.11
CA PRO A 9 -32.39 -5.39 -34.44
C PRO A 9 -31.69 -6.73 -34.65
N GLU A 10 -32.36 -7.83 -34.38
CA GLU A 10 -31.84 -9.20 -34.32
C GLU A 10 -31.07 -9.68 -35.58
N ASP A 11 -31.25 -9.05 -36.73
CA ASP A 11 -30.56 -9.42 -37.99
C ASP A 11 -29.16 -8.87 -38.16
N SER A 12 -28.62 -8.14 -37.18
CA SER A 12 -27.36 -7.39 -37.29
C SER A 12 -26.11 -8.05 -36.68
N ASP A 13 -26.16 -9.33 -36.27
CA ASP A 13 -25.01 -10.02 -35.70
C ASP A 13 -23.79 -10.12 -36.66
N LYS A 14 -24.00 -9.91 -37.96
CA LYS A 14 -22.92 -9.81 -38.96
C LYS A 14 -22.07 -8.53 -38.85
N TYR A 15 -22.55 -7.51 -38.15
CA TYR A 15 -21.90 -6.19 -38.07
C TYR A 15 -21.87 -5.63 -36.67
N ALA A 16 -21.65 -6.47 -35.66
CA ALA A 16 -21.47 -6.01 -34.29
C ALA A 16 -20.27 -5.06 -34.22
N GLU A 17 -20.54 -3.75 -34.16
CA GLU A 17 -19.51 -2.76 -33.92
C GLU A 17 -19.07 -2.81 -32.45
N TYR A 18 -17.78 -2.99 -32.25
CA TYR A 18 -17.19 -2.91 -30.94
C TYR A 18 -16.81 -1.45 -30.65
N VAL A 19 -17.18 -0.96 -29.48
CA VAL A 19 -16.69 0.33 -29.01
C VAL A 19 -15.25 0.16 -28.55
N THR A 20 -14.34 0.86 -29.20
CA THR A 20 -12.91 0.86 -28.87
C THR A 20 -12.45 2.28 -28.58
N LEU A 21 -11.61 2.46 -27.58
CA LEU A 21 -10.85 3.69 -27.39
C LEU A 21 -9.49 3.50 -28.05
N LYS A 22 -9.12 4.40 -28.95
CA LYS A 22 -7.78 4.41 -29.52
C LYS A 22 -6.82 5.08 -28.53
N PRO A 23 -5.63 4.50 -28.30
CA PRO A 23 -4.62 5.17 -27.48
C PRO A 23 -4.29 6.55 -28.07
N GLY A 24 -4.07 7.54 -27.20
CA GLY A 24 -3.59 8.88 -27.60
C GLY A 24 -4.65 9.85 -28.14
N ILE A 25 -5.94 9.55 -28.05
CA ILE A 25 -7.01 10.50 -28.47
C ILE A 25 -7.32 11.58 -27.42
N GLY A 26 -6.53 11.68 -26.34
CA GLY A 26 -6.70 12.69 -25.30
C GLY A 26 -7.90 12.48 -24.38
N LEU A 27 -8.62 11.36 -24.49
CA LEU A 27 -9.66 10.97 -23.57
C LEU A 27 -9.08 10.18 -22.39
N THR A 28 -9.68 10.34 -21.22
CA THR A 28 -9.35 9.51 -20.07
C THR A 28 -9.71 8.04 -20.33
N GLU A 29 -8.85 7.14 -19.92
CA GLU A 29 -9.10 5.69 -19.98
C GLU A 29 -9.92 5.18 -18.78
N HIS A 30 -10.28 6.07 -17.86
CA HIS A 30 -11.13 5.71 -16.72
C HIS A 30 -12.52 5.30 -17.18
N THR A 31 -12.94 4.11 -16.78
CA THR A 31 -14.25 3.55 -17.14
C THR A 31 -15.05 3.23 -15.89
N MET A 32 -16.29 3.70 -15.84
CA MET A 32 -17.21 3.37 -14.75
C MET A 32 -18.38 2.53 -15.29
N ILE A 33 -18.67 1.40 -14.63
CA ILE A 33 -19.66 0.43 -15.05
C ILE A 33 -20.70 0.25 -13.96
N TYR A 34 -21.94 0.53 -14.29
CA TYR A 34 -23.08 0.37 -13.41
C TYR A 34 -23.90 -0.87 -13.76
N GLY A 35 -24.40 -1.54 -12.74
CA GLY A 35 -25.31 -2.67 -12.91
C GLY A 35 -25.65 -3.30 -11.56
N ALA A 36 -26.85 -3.84 -11.44
CA ALA A 36 -27.30 -4.57 -10.25
C ALA A 36 -26.40 -5.79 -9.98
N THR A 37 -26.48 -6.33 -8.76
CA THR A 37 -25.85 -7.62 -8.43
C THR A 37 -26.38 -8.70 -9.36
N GLY A 38 -25.50 -9.56 -9.89
CA GLY A 38 -25.88 -10.59 -10.85
C GLY A 38 -26.04 -10.14 -12.29
N SER A 39 -25.89 -8.83 -12.61
CA SER A 39 -26.01 -8.33 -14.00
C SER A 39 -24.88 -8.76 -14.95
N GLY A 40 -23.92 -9.54 -14.47
CA GLY A 40 -22.84 -10.06 -15.30
C GLY A 40 -21.67 -9.10 -15.50
N LYS A 41 -21.51 -8.03 -14.68
CA LYS A 41 -20.40 -7.05 -14.78
C LYS A 41 -19.02 -7.72 -14.82
N THR A 42 -18.76 -8.66 -13.91
CA THR A 42 -17.48 -9.36 -13.84
C THR A 42 -17.23 -10.18 -15.09
N ARG A 43 -18.23 -10.97 -15.54
CA ARG A 43 -18.12 -11.83 -16.72
C ARG A 43 -18.12 -11.04 -18.03
N GLY A 44 -18.98 -10.01 -18.12
CA GLY A 44 -19.21 -9.27 -19.38
C GLY A 44 -18.20 -8.15 -19.62
N PHE A 45 -17.56 -7.64 -18.57
CA PHE A 45 -16.62 -6.53 -18.71
C PHE A 45 -15.27 -6.80 -18.02
N VAL A 46 -15.23 -7.12 -16.72
CA VAL A 46 -13.95 -7.17 -15.98
C VAL A 46 -13.03 -8.24 -16.54
N LYS A 47 -13.51 -9.48 -16.72
CA LYS A 47 -12.69 -10.57 -17.29
C LYS A 47 -12.23 -10.28 -18.72
N PRO A 48 -13.10 -9.86 -19.67
CA PRO A 48 -12.66 -9.41 -21.00
C PRO A 48 -11.64 -8.28 -20.95
N PHE A 49 -11.78 -7.33 -20.01
CA PHE A 49 -10.81 -6.24 -19.83
C PHE A 49 -9.43 -6.77 -19.39
N ILE A 50 -9.39 -7.69 -18.40
CA ILE A 50 -8.17 -8.36 -17.96
C ILE A 50 -7.50 -9.09 -19.15
N LEU A 51 -8.27 -9.83 -19.96
CA LEU A 51 -7.73 -10.51 -21.13
C LEU A 51 -7.12 -9.55 -22.15
N GLN A 52 -7.74 -8.38 -22.38
CA GLN A 52 -7.19 -7.36 -23.28
C GLN A 52 -5.93 -6.73 -22.72
N THR A 53 -5.89 -6.45 -21.41
CA THR A 53 -4.73 -5.93 -20.71
C THR A 53 -3.57 -6.94 -20.75
N ALA A 54 -3.87 -8.22 -20.53
CA ALA A 54 -2.88 -9.30 -20.65
C ALA A 54 -2.27 -9.39 -22.06
N ARG A 55 -3.09 -9.24 -23.12
CA ARG A 55 -2.57 -9.20 -24.51
C ARG A 55 -1.63 -8.04 -24.77
N ARG A 56 -1.80 -6.90 -24.06
CA ARG A 56 -0.91 -5.74 -24.16
C ARG A 56 0.31 -5.85 -23.25
N LYS A 57 0.39 -6.90 -22.43
CA LYS A 57 1.47 -7.10 -21.43
C LYS A 57 1.59 -5.96 -20.44
N GLU A 58 0.48 -5.37 -20.05
CA GLU A 58 0.42 -4.27 -19.05
C GLU A 58 0.25 -4.83 -17.65
N SER A 59 0.89 -4.20 -16.66
CA SER A 59 0.69 -4.56 -15.22
C SER A 59 -0.71 -4.20 -14.76
N MET A 60 -1.25 -4.98 -13.82
CA MET A 60 -2.61 -4.82 -13.30
C MET A 60 -2.64 -4.84 -11.79
N VAL A 61 -3.47 -3.98 -11.19
CA VAL A 61 -3.88 -4.08 -9.79
C VAL A 61 -5.39 -4.31 -9.76
N LEU A 62 -5.81 -5.41 -9.15
CA LEU A 62 -7.22 -5.82 -9.11
C LEU A 62 -7.70 -5.89 -7.66
N VAL A 63 -8.82 -5.22 -7.37
CA VAL A 63 -9.51 -5.34 -6.08
C VAL A 63 -10.62 -6.38 -6.25
N ASP A 64 -10.45 -7.55 -5.61
CA ASP A 64 -11.32 -8.71 -5.74
C ASP A 64 -11.86 -9.18 -4.37
N PRO A 65 -12.88 -8.51 -3.81
CA PRO A 65 -13.36 -8.80 -2.46
C PRO A 65 -13.92 -10.20 -2.27
N LYS A 66 -14.22 -10.92 -3.36
CA LYS A 66 -14.80 -12.28 -3.34
C LYS A 66 -13.83 -13.37 -3.77
N GLY A 67 -12.65 -13.00 -4.31
CA GLY A 67 -11.70 -13.96 -4.86
C GLY A 67 -12.09 -14.55 -6.23
N GLU A 68 -13.26 -14.19 -6.80
CA GLU A 68 -13.77 -14.76 -8.06
C GLU A 68 -12.85 -14.51 -9.25
N ILE A 69 -12.15 -13.39 -9.28
CA ILE A 69 -11.22 -13.02 -10.35
C ILE A 69 -9.95 -13.84 -10.19
N TYR A 70 -9.40 -13.87 -8.97
CA TYR A 70 -8.20 -14.64 -8.66
C TYR A 70 -8.39 -16.12 -9.00
N GLU A 71 -9.45 -16.76 -8.48
CA GLU A 71 -9.75 -18.18 -8.72
C GLU A 71 -9.88 -18.52 -10.21
N SER A 72 -10.45 -17.61 -11.01
CA SER A 72 -10.76 -17.90 -12.41
C SER A 72 -9.73 -17.42 -13.43
N MET A 73 -8.80 -16.52 -13.04
CA MET A 73 -7.89 -15.86 -13.98
C MET A 73 -6.41 -16.02 -13.61
N SER A 74 -6.07 -16.37 -12.35
CA SER A 74 -4.68 -16.43 -11.89
C SER A 74 -3.84 -17.45 -12.70
N ALA A 75 -4.35 -18.65 -12.92
CA ALA A 75 -3.65 -19.68 -13.70
C ALA A 75 -3.39 -19.21 -15.14
N PHE A 76 -4.39 -18.64 -15.80
CA PHE A 76 -4.24 -18.06 -17.14
C PHE A 76 -3.18 -16.96 -17.18
N LEU A 77 -3.20 -16.04 -16.20
CA LEU A 77 -2.22 -14.96 -16.15
C LEU A 77 -0.79 -15.49 -15.91
N GLN A 78 -0.63 -16.52 -15.09
CA GLN A 78 0.66 -17.18 -14.89
C GLN A 78 1.15 -17.86 -16.18
N GLU A 79 0.28 -18.55 -16.91
CA GLU A 79 0.59 -19.13 -18.24
C GLU A 79 1.00 -18.05 -19.26
N GLU A 80 0.40 -16.86 -19.18
CA GLU A 80 0.77 -15.70 -19.99
C GLU A 80 2.06 -14.99 -19.53
N GLY A 81 2.71 -15.49 -18.47
CA GLY A 81 3.99 -15.01 -17.95
C GLY A 81 3.89 -13.88 -16.95
N TYR A 82 2.73 -13.68 -16.33
CA TYR A 82 2.58 -12.73 -15.22
C TYR A 82 3.06 -13.30 -13.90
N GLU A 83 3.74 -12.49 -13.10
CA GLU A 83 3.88 -12.74 -11.67
C GLU A 83 2.57 -12.32 -10.99
N VAL A 84 1.78 -13.30 -10.53
CA VAL A 84 0.49 -13.05 -9.86
C VAL A 84 0.72 -13.11 -8.36
N ARG A 85 0.49 -11.98 -7.68
CA ARG A 85 0.54 -11.88 -6.23
C ARG A 85 -0.84 -11.63 -5.66
N MET A 86 -1.17 -12.28 -4.55
CA MET A 86 -2.46 -12.16 -3.87
C MET A 86 -2.27 -11.64 -2.44
N PHE A 87 -2.66 -10.39 -2.20
CA PHE A 87 -2.73 -9.85 -0.86
C PHE A 87 -4.12 -10.11 -0.25
N ASN A 88 -4.21 -11.14 0.61
CA ASN A 88 -5.48 -11.65 1.13
C ASN A 88 -5.65 -11.35 2.61
N LEU A 89 -6.52 -10.39 2.93
CA LEU A 89 -6.82 -10.01 4.32
C LEU A 89 -7.86 -10.91 4.99
N LEU A 90 -8.54 -11.79 4.24
CA LEU A 90 -9.51 -12.75 4.79
C LEU A 90 -8.83 -14.07 5.18
N ASP A 91 -7.79 -14.45 4.46
CA ASP A 91 -6.97 -15.64 4.73
C ASP A 91 -5.49 -15.22 4.68
N MET A 92 -5.03 -14.61 5.75
CA MET A 92 -3.68 -14.07 5.86
C MET A 92 -2.59 -15.14 5.91
N GLU A 93 -2.94 -16.37 6.31
CA GLU A 93 -1.98 -17.48 6.34
C GLU A 93 -1.52 -17.87 4.93
N ASN A 94 -2.42 -17.77 3.95
CA ASN A 94 -2.20 -18.09 2.54
C ASN A 94 -1.99 -16.82 1.67
N SER A 95 -1.76 -15.66 2.28
CA SER A 95 -1.51 -14.40 1.59
C SER A 95 -0.04 -14.26 1.18
N ASP A 96 0.22 -13.67 0.02
CA ASP A 96 1.52 -13.10 -0.26
C ASP A 96 1.80 -11.93 0.67
N ALA A 97 3.07 -11.66 0.93
CA ALA A 97 3.51 -10.54 1.74
C ALA A 97 3.96 -9.36 0.87
N TRP A 98 3.68 -8.16 1.36
CA TRP A 98 4.23 -6.94 0.78
C TRP A 98 4.62 -5.97 1.89
N ASN A 99 5.92 -5.76 2.05
CA ASN A 99 6.46 -4.82 3.02
C ASN A 99 6.79 -3.49 2.33
N CYS A 100 6.03 -2.46 2.66
CA CYS A 100 6.21 -1.13 2.06
C CYS A 100 7.59 -0.51 2.37
N LEU A 101 8.28 -0.95 3.43
CA LEU A 101 9.61 -0.45 3.75
C LEU A 101 10.69 -1.01 2.82
N SER A 102 10.43 -2.10 2.08
CA SER A 102 11.35 -2.58 1.05
C SER A 102 11.49 -1.61 -0.12
N GLU A 103 10.43 -0.90 -0.46
CA GLU A 103 10.43 0.07 -1.55
C GLU A 103 11.29 1.30 -1.23
N ILE A 104 11.45 1.63 0.06
CA ILE A 104 12.27 2.74 0.55
C ILE A 104 13.77 2.53 0.25
N GLU A 105 14.21 1.29 0.11
CA GLU A 105 15.59 0.98 -0.29
C GLU A 105 15.90 1.51 -1.70
N HIS A 106 14.90 1.50 -2.56
CA HIS A 106 15.03 1.92 -3.96
C HIS A 106 14.70 3.40 -4.15
N ASP A 107 13.75 3.92 -3.38
CA ASP A 107 13.29 5.31 -3.47
C ASP A 107 12.94 5.87 -2.07
N LYS A 108 13.88 6.66 -1.54
CA LYS A 108 13.72 7.26 -0.20
C LYS A 108 12.60 8.29 -0.11
N ASP A 109 12.19 8.86 -1.23
CA ASP A 109 11.12 9.87 -1.28
C ASP A 109 9.74 9.23 -1.06
N LEU A 110 9.61 7.90 -1.24
CA LEU A 110 8.38 7.16 -0.95
C LEU A 110 7.99 7.19 0.52
N VAL A 111 8.94 7.39 1.45
CA VAL A 111 8.64 7.45 2.90
C VAL A 111 7.55 8.46 3.20
N GLN A 112 7.64 9.66 2.64
CA GLN A 112 6.63 10.69 2.87
C GLN A 112 5.26 10.25 2.37
N SER A 113 5.18 9.74 1.14
CA SER A 113 3.91 9.30 0.54
C SER A 113 3.27 8.16 1.33
N ILE A 114 4.05 7.16 1.74
CA ILE A 114 3.57 6.03 2.53
C ILE A 114 3.08 6.51 3.90
N ALA A 115 3.88 7.32 4.59
CA ALA A 115 3.51 7.86 5.90
C ALA A 115 2.24 8.73 5.84
N GLU A 116 2.09 9.58 4.81
CA GLU A 116 0.89 10.37 4.59
C GLU A 116 -0.34 9.49 4.36
N VAL A 117 -0.22 8.41 3.59
CA VAL A 117 -1.32 7.45 3.36
C VAL A 117 -1.73 6.78 4.66
N ILE A 118 -0.78 6.35 5.49
CA ILE A 118 -1.05 5.74 6.80
C ILE A 118 -1.79 6.73 7.70
N ILE A 119 -1.27 7.95 7.86
CA ILE A 119 -1.87 8.98 8.71
C ILE A 119 -3.29 9.32 8.22
N LYS A 120 -3.47 9.63 6.93
CA LYS A 120 -4.78 10.01 6.37
C LYS A 120 -5.83 8.90 6.50
N ASN A 121 -5.46 7.65 6.23
CA ASN A 121 -6.41 6.53 6.27
C ASN A 121 -6.78 6.09 7.69
N THR A 122 -6.03 6.52 8.69
CA THR A 122 -6.28 6.23 10.10
C THR A 122 -6.80 7.44 10.88
N SER A 123 -6.99 8.58 10.23
CA SER A 123 -7.57 9.81 10.82
C SER A 123 -9.09 9.78 10.77
N ASN A 124 -9.72 10.31 11.82
CA ASN A 124 -11.16 10.52 11.84
C ASN A 124 -11.51 11.76 11.00
N ALA A 125 -12.46 11.64 10.07
CA ALA A 125 -12.84 12.69 9.11
C ALA A 125 -13.37 14.01 9.76
N ASN A 126 -13.68 14.01 11.05
CA ASN A 126 -14.29 15.13 11.77
C ASN A 126 -13.35 15.90 12.70
N GLU A 127 -12.11 15.51 12.84
CA GLU A 127 -11.17 16.17 13.75
C GLU A 127 -10.09 16.88 12.95
N ARG A 128 -10.15 18.23 12.94
CA ARG A 128 -9.03 19.08 12.50
C ARG A 128 -7.91 19.04 13.58
N GLN A 129 -7.08 18.01 13.54
CA GLN A 129 -5.92 17.86 14.42
C GLN A 129 -4.61 18.09 13.66
N ASP A 130 -4.53 19.16 12.92
CA ASP A 130 -3.44 19.48 11.99
C ASP A 130 -2.04 19.42 12.65
N PHE A 131 -1.94 19.85 13.92
CA PHE A 131 -0.67 19.80 14.66
C PHE A 131 -0.28 18.36 15.04
N TRP A 132 -1.21 17.58 15.60
CA TRP A 132 -0.94 16.22 16.07
C TRP A 132 -0.58 15.31 14.90
N GLU A 133 -1.35 15.38 13.83
CA GLU A 133 -1.11 14.59 12.61
C GLU A 133 0.25 14.91 11.98
N LYS A 134 0.65 16.18 11.94
CA LYS A 134 1.97 16.59 11.44
C LYS A 134 3.10 16.11 12.34
N ALA A 135 2.92 16.10 13.65
CA ALA A 135 3.90 15.60 14.60
C ALA A 135 4.03 14.05 14.50
N GLU A 136 2.91 13.34 14.42
CA GLU A 136 2.86 11.88 14.19
C GLU A 136 3.48 11.51 12.84
N LEU A 137 3.18 12.28 11.78
CA LEU A 137 3.76 12.09 10.46
C LEU A 137 5.29 12.17 10.48
N ASN A 138 5.84 13.21 11.10
CA ASN A 138 7.28 13.38 11.21
C ASN A 138 7.93 12.28 12.05
N LEU A 139 7.32 11.89 13.15
CA LEU A 139 7.80 10.76 13.95
C LEU A 139 7.76 9.44 13.14
N LEU A 140 6.66 9.19 12.42
CA LEU A 140 6.54 8.00 11.58
C LEU A 140 7.61 7.97 10.48
N MET A 141 7.80 9.07 9.75
CA MET A 141 8.86 9.15 8.72
C MET A 141 10.25 8.88 9.31
N ALA A 142 10.55 9.46 10.48
CA ALA A 142 11.82 9.23 11.16
C ALA A 142 12.02 7.75 11.50
N LEU A 143 11.00 7.10 12.07
CA LEU A 143 11.03 5.69 12.43
C LEU A 143 11.10 4.77 11.19
N MET A 144 10.40 5.11 10.09
CA MET A 144 10.48 4.36 8.84
C MET A 144 11.89 4.38 8.26
N HIS A 145 12.52 5.56 8.15
CA HIS A 145 13.92 5.66 7.72
C HIS A 145 14.88 4.92 8.65
N TYR A 146 14.64 5.01 9.96
CA TYR A 146 15.45 4.32 10.96
C TYR A 146 15.36 2.80 10.77
N VAL A 147 14.15 2.24 10.76
CA VAL A 147 13.92 0.79 10.67
C VAL A 147 14.38 0.23 9.31
N ALA A 148 14.11 0.96 8.20
CA ALA A 148 14.55 0.53 6.88
C ALA A 148 16.09 0.43 6.74
N SER A 149 16.84 1.21 7.52
CA SER A 149 18.30 1.27 7.48
C SER A 149 19.00 0.36 8.50
N GLN A 150 18.26 -0.42 9.30
CA GLN A 150 18.86 -1.27 10.33
C GLN A 150 19.75 -2.36 9.73
N THR A 151 20.94 -2.52 10.32
CA THR A 151 21.93 -3.52 9.89
C THR A 151 22.13 -4.60 10.95
N VAL A 152 22.65 -5.74 10.52
CA VAL A 152 23.10 -6.80 11.41
C VAL A 152 24.25 -6.26 12.26
N PRO A 153 24.23 -6.40 13.61
CA PRO A 153 25.26 -5.88 14.48
C PRO A 153 26.67 -6.29 14.06
N GLY A 154 27.55 -5.29 13.91
CA GLY A 154 28.94 -5.51 13.50
C GLY A 154 29.16 -5.73 12.00
N THR A 155 28.12 -5.58 11.17
CA THR A 155 28.22 -5.70 9.71
C THR A 155 27.59 -4.48 9.03
N ASN A 156 27.76 -4.38 7.70
CA ASN A 156 27.04 -3.41 6.86
C ASN A 156 25.83 -4.05 6.14
N GLU A 157 25.49 -5.29 6.44
CA GLU A 157 24.36 -5.99 5.85
C GLU A 157 23.06 -5.55 6.53
N LEU A 158 22.06 -5.23 5.73
CA LEU A 158 20.73 -4.88 6.26
C LEU A 158 20.13 -6.07 7.01
N LEU A 159 19.38 -5.80 8.07
CA LEU A 159 18.57 -6.82 8.72
C LEU A 159 17.61 -7.48 7.70
N PRO A 160 17.24 -8.76 7.92
CA PRO A 160 16.20 -9.39 7.11
C PRO A 160 14.95 -8.50 7.01
N ILE A 161 14.31 -8.49 5.83
CA ILE A 161 13.17 -7.60 5.54
C ILE A 161 12.01 -7.80 6.53
N GLN A 162 11.83 -9.02 7.05
CA GLN A 162 10.81 -9.35 8.06
C GLN A 162 11.04 -8.63 9.41
N GLN A 163 12.26 -8.18 9.68
CA GLN A 163 12.61 -7.42 10.87
C GLN A 163 12.57 -5.91 10.64
N ARG A 164 12.44 -5.47 9.40
CA ARG A 164 12.34 -4.08 8.96
C ARG A 164 10.94 -3.79 8.44
N SER A 165 9.93 -3.89 9.32
CA SER A 165 8.50 -3.77 9.01
C SER A 165 7.83 -2.63 9.80
N LEU A 166 6.61 -2.26 9.42
CA LEU A 166 5.79 -1.35 10.23
C LEU A 166 5.49 -1.94 11.62
N GLY A 167 5.41 -3.27 11.73
CA GLY A 167 5.30 -3.94 13.03
C GLY A 167 6.55 -3.76 13.89
N ALA A 168 7.75 -3.66 13.31
CA ALA A 168 8.95 -3.30 14.06
C ALA A 168 8.85 -1.88 14.64
N ILE A 169 8.31 -0.92 13.88
CA ILE A 169 8.03 0.44 14.37
C ILE A 169 7.04 0.40 15.53
N TYR A 170 5.94 -0.37 15.38
CA TYR A 170 4.97 -0.54 16.46
C TYR A 170 5.61 -1.10 17.73
N ARG A 171 6.44 -2.14 17.61
CA ARG A 171 7.17 -2.73 18.75
C ARG A 171 8.12 -1.74 19.42
N MET A 172 8.80 -0.90 18.66
CA MET A 172 9.65 0.17 19.22
C MET A 172 8.82 1.15 20.05
N LEU A 173 7.69 1.63 19.51
CA LEU A 173 6.81 2.57 20.20
C LEU A 173 6.17 1.98 21.46
N SER A 174 5.88 0.66 21.48
CA SER A 174 5.19 0.00 22.59
C SER A 174 6.13 -0.49 23.70
N ASN A 175 7.38 -0.81 23.36
CA ASN A 175 8.29 -1.50 24.28
C ASN A 175 9.47 -0.64 24.73
N GLU A 176 9.78 0.45 24.04
CA GLU A 176 10.94 1.29 24.34
C GLU A 176 10.53 2.60 25.03
N SER A 177 11.37 3.10 25.92
CA SER A 177 11.21 4.44 26.47
C SER A 177 11.62 5.50 25.45
N PHE A 178 11.13 6.73 25.63
CA PHE A 178 11.61 7.88 24.81
C PHE A 178 13.10 8.11 24.93
N ALA A 179 13.70 7.85 26.08
CA ALA A 179 15.14 7.98 26.27
C ALA A 179 15.92 6.96 25.41
N ASP A 180 15.37 5.76 25.23
CA ASP A 180 15.97 4.76 24.35
C ASP A 180 15.83 5.15 22.87
N LEU A 181 14.68 5.67 22.48
CA LEU A 181 14.49 6.21 21.13
C LEU A 181 15.44 7.39 20.85
N GLU A 182 15.54 8.38 21.77
CA GLU A 182 16.48 9.49 21.62
C GLU A 182 17.90 8.99 21.42
N ARG A 183 18.37 8.07 22.27
CA ARG A 183 19.73 7.51 22.16
C ARG A 183 19.96 6.87 20.77
N ARG A 184 18.99 6.11 20.25
CA ARG A 184 19.10 5.50 18.92
C ARG A 184 19.26 6.52 17.80
N PHE A 185 18.53 7.63 17.86
CA PHE A 185 18.64 8.70 16.87
C PHE A 185 19.92 9.52 17.04
N ASP A 186 20.38 9.71 18.27
CA ASP A 186 21.65 10.44 18.56
C ASP A 186 22.89 9.66 18.12
N GLU A 187 22.83 8.31 18.07
CA GLU A 187 23.87 7.42 17.56
C GLU A 187 23.94 7.36 16.02
N LEU A 188 22.94 7.91 15.32
CA LEU A 188 22.93 7.88 13.85
C LEU A 188 24.02 8.79 13.26
N PRO A 189 24.63 8.37 12.14
CA PRO A 189 25.63 9.18 11.47
C PRO A 189 25.00 10.49 10.93
N LYS A 190 25.83 11.56 10.94
CA LYS A 190 25.41 12.85 10.36
C LYS A 190 24.96 12.68 8.92
N GLY A 191 23.78 13.25 8.60
CA GLY A 191 23.18 13.12 7.25
C GLY A 191 22.28 11.90 7.08
N HIS A 192 22.07 11.09 8.13
CA HIS A 192 21.10 9.98 8.06
C HIS A 192 19.68 10.51 7.76
N PRO A 193 18.93 9.88 6.83
CA PRO A 193 17.62 10.39 6.37
C PRO A 193 16.54 10.44 7.46
N ALA A 194 16.72 9.71 8.55
CA ALA A 194 15.82 9.78 9.71
C ALA A 194 15.96 11.06 10.53
N LEU A 195 17.11 11.76 10.47
CA LEU A 195 17.39 12.92 11.34
C LEU A 195 16.55 14.17 11.01
N PRO A 196 16.31 14.56 9.75
CA PRO A 196 15.48 15.73 9.45
C PRO A 196 14.04 15.62 10.00
N PRO A 197 13.26 14.57 9.71
CA PRO A 197 11.91 14.44 10.25
C PRO A 197 11.91 14.27 11.77
N TYR A 198 12.90 13.58 12.35
CA TYR A 198 13.07 13.52 13.80
C TYR A 198 13.34 14.88 14.41
N GLY A 199 14.16 15.71 13.77
CA GLY A 199 14.43 17.08 14.18
C GLY A 199 13.16 17.94 14.22
N ILE A 200 12.29 17.83 13.21
CA ILE A 200 10.98 18.52 13.19
C ILE A 200 10.09 18.02 14.33
N PHE A 201 10.00 16.70 14.54
CA PHE A 201 9.27 16.14 15.69
C PHE A 201 9.77 16.70 17.03
N LYS A 202 11.09 16.83 17.21
CA LYS A 202 11.71 17.38 18.45
C LYS A 202 11.40 18.85 18.71
N LEU A 203 10.91 19.62 17.75
CA LEU A 203 10.42 20.99 17.98
C LEU A 203 9.14 21.02 18.81
N ALA A 204 8.40 19.94 18.89
CA ALA A 204 7.28 19.82 19.82
C ALA A 204 7.79 19.82 21.27
N ASN A 205 6.98 20.37 22.19
CA ASN A 205 7.32 20.37 23.61
C ASN A 205 7.49 18.90 24.09
N ARG A 206 8.59 18.61 24.79
CA ARG A 206 8.91 17.27 25.29
C ARG A 206 7.78 16.65 26.15
N GLN A 207 7.00 17.46 26.84
CA GLN A 207 5.86 17.00 27.64
C GLN A 207 4.75 16.34 26.84
N ILE A 208 4.65 16.63 25.52
CA ILE A 208 3.61 16.07 24.65
C ILE A 208 4.11 14.92 23.76
N TRP A 209 5.40 14.60 23.78
CA TRP A 209 5.96 13.52 22.95
C TRP A 209 5.30 12.19 23.24
N GLY A 210 5.00 11.88 24.52
CA GLY A 210 4.26 10.68 24.91
C GLY A 210 2.89 10.59 24.24
N ASN A 211 2.17 11.69 24.17
CA ASN A 211 0.85 11.74 23.53
C ASN A 211 0.97 11.51 22.01
N ILE A 212 1.97 12.09 21.36
CA ILE A 212 2.23 11.87 19.92
C ILE A 212 2.56 10.39 19.64
N ALA A 213 3.40 9.78 20.48
CA ALA A 213 3.74 8.37 20.32
C ALA A 213 2.56 7.44 20.59
N ILE A 214 1.72 7.75 21.59
CA ILE A 214 0.49 7.01 21.85
C ILE A 214 -0.46 7.11 20.64
N GLY A 215 -0.64 8.32 20.09
CA GLY A 215 -1.44 8.55 18.90
C GLY A 215 -0.95 7.71 17.72
N LEU A 216 0.36 7.79 17.41
CA LEU A 216 0.97 7.00 16.36
C LEU A 216 0.88 5.49 16.64
N GLY A 217 1.12 5.05 17.86
CA GLY A 217 0.98 3.64 18.28
C GLY A 217 -0.43 3.11 18.07
N ASN A 218 -1.46 3.92 18.35
CA ASN A 218 -2.86 3.57 18.10
C ASN A 218 -3.13 3.38 16.60
N ARG A 219 -2.57 4.24 15.74
CA ARG A 219 -2.69 4.09 14.27
C ARG A 219 -2.04 2.81 13.76
N LEU A 220 -0.94 2.40 14.37
CA LEU A 220 -0.18 1.19 14.02
C LEU A 220 -0.64 -0.06 14.81
N SER A 221 -1.72 0.03 15.60
CA SER A 221 -2.15 -1.07 16.48
C SER A 221 -2.58 -2.33 15.72
N VAL A 222 -2.93 -2.23 14.44
CA VAL A 222 -3.22 -3.37 13.58
C VAL A 222 -2.05 -4.36 13.51
N PHE A 223 -0.81 -3.88 13.64
CA PHE A 223 0.42 -4.69 13.63
C PHE A 223 0.67 -5.45 14.95
N GLN A 224 -0.23 -5.36 15.94
CA GLN A 224 -0.27 -6.30 17.07
C GLN A 224 -0.64 -7.72 16.62
N ASN A 225 -1.39 -7.84 15.52
CA ASN A 225 -1.73 -9.14 14.96
C ASN A 225 -0.50 -9.71 14.22
N PRO A 226 0.06 -10.88 14.67
CA PRO A 226 1.22 -11.47 14.05
C PRO A 226 1.04 -11.83 12.57
N LEU A 227 -0.20 -12.13 12.14
CA LEU A 227 -0.49 -12.43 10.73
C LEU A 227 -0.42 -11.16 9.88
N VAL A 228 -0.89 -10.02 10.39
CA VAL A 228 -0.73 -8.73 9.70
C VAL A 228 0.74 -8.38 9.59
N ASP A 229 1.51 -8.46 10.69
CA ASP A 229 2.96 -8.17 10.68
C ASP A 229 3.73 -9.11 9.73
N LYS A 230 3.25 -10.36 9.54
CA LYS A 230 3.86 -11.32 8.62
C LYS A 230 3.70 -10.93 7.15
N ILE A 231 2.54 -10.35 6.78
CA ILE A 231 2.21 -10.05 5.39
C ILE A 231 2.50 -8.60 4.99
N THR A 232 2.91 -7.76 5.92
CA THR A 232 3.25 -6.34 5.76
C THR A 232 4.65 -6.03 6.28
#